data_33dea4a7121b924cd5a4d12be9a88ff3
#
_entry.id   33dea4a7121b924cd5a4d12be9a88ff3
#
_cell.length_a   1.000
_cell.length_b   1.000
_cell.length_c   1.000
_cell.angle_alpha   90.00
_cell.angle_beta   90.00
_cell.angle_gamma   90.00
#
_symmetry.space_group_name_H-M   'P 1'
#
loop_
_entity.id
_entity.type
_entity.pdbx_description
1 polymer ?
#
loop_
_entity_poly.entity_id
_entity_poly.type
_entity_poly.pdbx_seq_one_letter_code
_entity_poly.pdbx_strand_id
1 'polypeptide(L)'
;MTKALIVFASMTGTTEGIAEILAQDLRELKIDTLVKECTELYPDEFLDYDICVVATYTYGADGDLPEEAEDFYYDMEEVDLTGKVFGVLGSGDRIYKKFCPAVDDFDEQFEKSHAIRGAEPLKINLSPDQTDKENIKQFARDLVTTSSKVQKPK
;
A
#
# COMPACT_ATOMS: atom_id res chain seq x y z
N MET A 1 -12.76 2.17 -16.55
CA MET A 1 -11.93 1.05 -16.09
C MET A 1 -11.24 1.41 -14.78
N THR A 2 -11.28 0.51 -13.81
CA THR A 2 -10.67 0.74 -12.51
C THR A 2 -9.15 0.69 -12.62
N LYS A 3 -8.50 1.67 -12.01
CA LYS A 3 -7.04 1.80 -12.04
C LYS A 3 -6.47 1.78 -10.64
N ALA A 4 -5.33 1.12 -10.46
CA ALA A 4 -4.62 1.06 -9.19
C ALA A 4 -3.19 1.58 -9.36
N LEU A 5 -2.72 2.31 -8.36
CA LEU A 5 -1.34 2.73 -8.26
C LEU A 5 -0.75 2.17 -6.97
N ILE A 6 0.33 1.41 -7.10
CA ILE A 6 1.08 0.87 -5.97
C ILE A 6 2.39 1.64 -5.88
N VAL A 7 2.61 2.30 -4.75
CA VAL A 7 3.83 3.05 -4.48
C VAL A 7 4.63 2.28 -3.45
N PHE A 8 5.90 2.01 -3.73
CA PHE A 8 6.72 1.23 -2.80
C PHE A 8 7.97 1.97 -2.37
N ALA A 9 8.43 1.61 -1.17
CA ALA A 9 9.74 2.01 -0.64
C ALA A 9 10.50 0.71 -0.36
N SER A 10 11.65 0.52 -0.98
CA SER A 10 12.43 -0.71 -0.82
C SER A 10 13.92 -0.43 -0.85
N MET A 11 14.63 -0.91 0.19
CA MET A 11 16.08 -0.83 0.24
C MET A 11 16.73 -2.09 -0.36
N THR A 12 16.15 -3.26 -0.11
CA THR A 12 16.73 -4.55 -0.49
C THR A 12 15.98 -5.28 -1.60
N GLY A 13 14.91 -4.70 -2.11
CA GLY A 13 14.08 -5.32 -3.14
C GLY A 13 12.93 -6.16 -2.62
N THR A 14 12.87 -6.46 -1.32
CA THR A 14 11.81 -7.30 -0.75
C THR A 14 10.43 -6.63 -0.90
N THR A 15 10.35 -5.35 -0.55
CA THR A 15 9.08 -4.61 -0.65
C THR A 15 8.67 -4.41 -2.11
N GLU A 16 9.63 -4.19 -2.98
CA GLU A 16 9.36 -4.13 -4.42
C GLU A 16 8.76 -5.46 -4.90
N GLY A 17 9.33 -6.59 -4.44
CA GLY A 17 8.79 -7.91 -4.77
C GLY A 17 7.36 -8.10 -4.28
N ILE A 18 7.06 -7.63 -3.07
CA ILE A 18 5.70 -7.67 -2.52
C ILE A 18 4.75 -6.83 -3.39
N ALA A 19 5.18 -5.63 -3.79
CA ALA A 19 4.40 -4.76 -4.65
C ALA A 19 4.11 -5.43 -6.01
N GLU A 20 5.11 -6.11 -6.58
CA GLU A 20 4.94 -6.80 -7.86
C GLU A 20 3.97 -7.99 -7.75
N ILE A 21 4.01 -8.74 -6.64
CA ILE A 21 3.06 -9.83 -6.39
C ILE A 21 1.63 -9.27 -6.36
N LEU A 22 1.43 -8.19 -5.61
CA LEU A 22 0.11 -7.55 -5.52
C LEU A 22 -0.34 -7.02 -6.89
N ALA A 23 0.58 -6.41 -7.64
CA ALA A 23 0.26 -5.88 -8.96
C ALA A 23 -0.23 -7.01 -9.89
N GLN A 24 0.44 -8.16 -9.84
CA GLN A 24 0.04 -9.31 -10.64
C GLN A 24 -1.36 -9.81 -10.25
N ASP A 25 -1.63 -9.88 -8.93
CA ASP A 25 -2.93 -10.31 -8.44
C ASP A 25 -4.04 -9.35 -8.88
N LEU A 26 -3.79 -8.03 -8.81
CA LEU A 26 -4.75 -7.02 -9.26
C LEU A 26 -4.98 -7.11 -10.78
N ARG A 27 -3.93 -7.31 -11.55
CA ARG A 27 -4.05 -7.45 -13.01
C ARG A 27 -4.87 -8.67 -13.39
N GLU A 28 -4.74 -9.77 -12.63
CA GLU A 28 -5.57 -10.96 -12.83
C GLU A 28 -7.05 -10.67 -12.56
N LEU A 29 -7.34 -9.68 -11.71
CA LEU A 29 -8.70 -9.23 -11.42
C LEU A 29 -9.16 -8.12 -12.39
N LYS A 30 -8.43 -7.91 -13.48
CA LYS A 30 -8.74 -6.94 -14.55
C LYS A 30 -8.60 -5.49 -14.10
N ILE A 31 -7.72 -5.23 -13.16
CA ILE A 31 -7.42 -3.87 -12.69
C ILE A 31 -6.15 -3.39 -13.41
N ASP A 32 -6.24 -2.23 -14.05
CA ASP A 32 -5.10 -1.57 -14.68
C ASP A 32 -4.19 -1.06 -13.58
N THR A 33 -3.02 -1.68 -13.39
CA THR A 33 -2.16 -1.46 -12.22
C THR A 33 -0.78 -0.96 -12.63
N LEU A 34 -0.36 0.14 -12.01
CA LEU A 34 0.98 0.70 -12.18
C LEU A 34 1.72 0.62 -10.85
N VAL A 35 3.01 0.30 -10.92
CA VAL A 35 3.89 0.22 -9.75
C VAL A 35 4.99 1.25 -9.90
N LYS A 36 5.18 2.11 -8.89
CA LYS A 36 6.22 3.15 -8.88
C LYS A 36 6.92 3.21 -7.54
N GLU A 37 8.19 3.60 -7.56
CA GLU A 37 8.93 3.87 -6.33
C GLU A 37 8.53 5.22 -5.75
N CYS A 38 8.48 5.32 -4.42
CA CYS A 38 8.00 6.54 -3.75
C CYS A 38 8.84 7.78 -4.03
N THR A 39 10.09 7.61 -4.46
CA THR A 39 10.97 8.73 -4.81
C THR A 39 10.71 9.27 -6.21
N GLU A 40 9.90 8.59 -7.02
CA GLU A 40 9.64 8.97 -8.41
C GLU A 40 8.40 9.82 -8.60
N LEU A 41 7.61 10.05 -7.54
CA LEU A 41 6.31 10.72 -7.68
C LEU A 41 5.92 11.44 -6.39
N TYR A 42 4.88 12.26 -6.50
CA TYR A 42 4.23 12.89 -5.35
C TYR A 42 2.89 12.21 -5.08
N PRO A 43 2.39 12.25 -3.83
CA PRO A 43 1.12 11.58 -3.48
C PRO A 43 -0.09 12.06 -4.26
N ASP A 44 -0.06 13.25 -4.85
CA ASP A 44 -1.19 13.77 -5.65
C ASP A 44 -1.44 12.94 -6.90
N GLU A 45 -0.47 12.10 -7.33
CA GLU A 45 -0.72 11.18 -8.44
C GLU A 45 -1.81 10.16 -8.11
N PHE A 46 -2.05 9.87 -6.82
CA PHE A 46 -3.15 8.99 -6.42
C PHE A 46 -4.51 9.51 -6.90
N LEU A 47 -4.64 10.82 -7.12
CA LEU A 47 -5.90 11.39 -7.58
C LEU A 47 -6.35 10.87 -8.95
N ASP A 48 -5.44 10.36 -9.76
CA ASP A 48 -5.73 9.80 -11.08
C ASP A 48 -6.13 8.32 -11.02
N TYR A 49 -6.19 7.73 -9.81
CA TYR A 49 -6.44 6.30 -9.64
C TYR A 49 -7.61 6.07 -8.70
N ASP A 50 -8.19 4.88 -8.76
CA ASP A 50 -9.32 4.48 -7.91
C ASP A 50 -8.85 3.75 -6.66
N ILE A 51 -7.77 2.98 -6.79
CA ILE A 51 -7.17 2.19 -5.72
C ILE A 51 -5.74 2.69 -5.49
N CYS A 52 -5.46 3.06 -4.25
CA CYS A 52 -4.19 3.66 -3.86
C CYS A 52 -3.51 2.75 -2.83
N VAL A 53 -2.31 2.26 -3.15
CA VAL A 53 -1.61 1.31 -2.28
C VAL A 53 -0.20 1.82 -1.98
N VAL A 54 0.21 1.65 -0.72
CA VAL A 54 1.61 1.86 -0.33
C VAL A 54 2.16 0.53 0.17
N ALA A 55 3.31 0.14 -0.36
CA ALA A 55 4.08 -1.01 0.11
C ALA A 55 5.37 -0.46 0.71
N THR A 56 5.61 -0.70 1.99
CA THR A 56 6.74 -0.13 2.70
C THR A 56 7.44 -1.18 3.55
N TYR A 57 8.67 -0.86 3.99
CA TYR A 57 9.34 -1.64 5.02
C TYR A 57 9.50 -0.75 6.25
N THR A 58 9.81 -1.37 7.39
CA THR A 58 10.08 -0.64 8.62
C THR A 58 11.57 -0.63 8.86
N TYR A 59 12.11 0.55 9.15
CA TYR A 59 13.54 0.74 9.35
C TYR A 59 13.91 0.73 10.83
N GLY A 60 14.92 -0.09 11.16
CA GLY A 60 15.52 -0.10 12.50
C GLY A 60 14.62 -0.67 13.60
N ALA A 61 15.20 -0.73 14.81
CA ALA A 61 14.54 -1.34 15.97
C ALA A 61 13.38 -0.51 16.50
N ASP A 62 13.38 0.81 16.28
CA ASP A 62 12.33 1.70 16.75
C ASP A 62 11.15 1.80 15.76
N GLY A 63 11.28 1.17 14.60
CA GLY A 63 10.22 1.14 13.63
C GLY A 63 10.01 2.43 12.87
N ASP A 64 11.10 3.15 12.59
CA ASP A 64 11.01 4.40 11.85
C ASP A 64 10.57 4.17 10.40
N LEU A 65 9.98 5.20 9.81
CA LEU A 65 9.69 5.21 8.38
C LEU A 65 11.01 5.13 7.60
N PRO A 66 11.05 4.41 6.46
CA PRO A 66 12.20 4.48 5.58
C PRO A 66 12.47 5.93 5.18
N GLU A 67 13.73 6.31 5.19
CA GLU A 67 14.13 7.69 4.85
C GLU A 67 13.57 8.12 3.49
N GLU A 68 13.62 7.24 2.49
CA GLU A 68 13.11 7.53 1.16
C GLU A 68 11.58 7.68 1.12
N ALA A 69 10.86 7.22 2.13
CA ALA A 69 9.41 7.33 2.21
C ALA A 69 8.93 8.53 3.03
N GLU A 70 9.82 9.18 3.77
CA GLU A 70 9.43 10.27 4.67
C GLU A 70 8.76 11.43 3.93
N ASP A 71 9.37 11.90 2.86
CA ASP A 71 8.81 13.03 2.10
C ASP A 71 7.43 12.67 1.53
N PHE A 72 7.31 11.47 0.99
CA PHE A 72 6.04 10.99 0.45
C PHE A 72 4.96 10.95 1.54
N TYR A 73 5.32 10.44 2.70
CA TYR A 73 4.40 10.35 3.85
C TYR A 73 3.91 11.74 4.27
N TYR A 74 4.81 12.70 4.44
CA TYR A 74 4.43 14.04 4.87
C TYR A 74 3.68 14.79 3.79
N ASP A 75 4.02 14.59 2.52
CA ASP A 75 3.31 15.22 1.40
C ASP A 75 1.86 14.73 1.29
N MET A 76 1.55 13.51 1.79
CA MET A 76 0.18 13.00 1.81
C MET A 76 -0.76 13.89 2.63
N GLU A 77 -0.24 14.61 3.61
CA GLU A 77 -1.05 15.52 4.44
C GLU A 77 -1.70 16.63 3.61
N GLU A 78 -1.13 16.95 2.46
CA GLU A 78 -1.62 18.01 1.57
C GLU A 78 -2.63 17.49 0.53
N VAL A 79 -2.90 16.18 0.49
CA VAL A 79 -3.72 15.57 -0.56
C VAL A 79 -5.03 15.06 0.01
N ASP A 80 -6.14 15.47 -0.58
CA ASP A 80 -7.47 14.96 -0.21
C ASP A 80 -7.82 13.79 -1.11
N LEU A 81 -7.92 12.60 -0.51
CA LEU A 81 -8.18 11.34 -1.22
C LEU A 81 -9.62 10.85 -1.01
N THR A 82 -10.55 11.77 -0.76
CA THR A 82 -11.97 11.43 -0.62
C THR A 82 -12.45 10.64 -1.83
N GLY A 83 -13.11 9.51 -1.58
CA GLY A 83 -13.63 8.66 -2.65
C GLY A 83 -12.65 7.64 -3.20
N LYS A 84 -11.38 7.72 -2.79
CA LYS A 84 -10.37 6.73 -3.19
C LYS A 84 -10.35 5.58 -2.19
N VAL A 85 -10.06 4.39 -2.68
CA VAL A 85 -9.92 3.18 -1.85
C VAL A 85 -8.44 2.92 -1.63
N PHE A 86 -8.05 2.58 -0.40
CA PHE A 86 -6.64 2.38 -0.11
C PHE A 86 -6.36 1.06 0.59
N GLY A 87 -5.11 0.65 0.53
CA GLY A 87 -4.57 -0.43 1.34
C GLY A 87 -3.09 -0.21 1.55
N VAL A 88 -2.57 -0.73 2.67
CA VAL A 88 -1.15 -0.64 3.00
C VAL A 88 -0.64 -2.02 3.38
N LEU A 89 0.50 -2.39 2.82
CA LEU A 89 1.15 -3.64 3.18
C LEU A 89 2.65 -3.38 3.28
N GLY A 90 3.35 -4.30 3.91
CA GLY A 90 4.78 -4.10 4.03
C GLY A 90 5.50 -5.21 4.75
N SER A 91 6.82 -5.06 4.79
CA SER A 91 7.70 -6.04 5.41
C SER A 91 8.40 -5.46 6.63
N GLY A 92 8.79 -6.33 7.51
CA GLY A 92 9.55 -6.00 8.70
C GLY A 92 10.15 -7.26 9.28
N ASP A 93 10.69 -7.17 10.50
CA ASP A 93 11.30 -8.30 11.18
C ASP A 93 10.69 -8.39 12.59
N ARG A 94 10.10 -9.55 12.90
CA ARG A 94 9.47 -9.79 14.21
C ARG A 94 10.46 -9.83 15.37
N ILE A 95 11.76 -9.87 15.07
CA ILE A 95 12.78 -9.75 16.11
C ILE A 95 12.69 -8.41 16.83
N TYR A 96 12.18 -7.37 16.16
CA TYR A 96 12.04 -6.06 16.77
C TYR A 96 10.74 -5.99 17.58
N LYS A 97 10.78 -5.18 18.65
CA LYS A 97 9.65 -5.02 19.57
C LYS A 97 8.40 -4.52 18.87
N LYS A 98 8.56 -3.63 17.87
CA LYS A 98 7.47 -3.13 17.05
C LYS A 98 7.55 -3.79 15.68
N PHE A 99 6.49 -4.51 15.29
CA PHE A 99 6.45 -5.18 13.98
C PHE A 99 5.73 -4.31 12.96
N CYS A 100 6.45 -3.89 11.92
CA CYS A 100 5.93 -3.13 10.78
C CYS A 100 5.12 -1.88 11.15
N PRO A 101 5.58 -1.02 12.10
CA PRO A 101 4.81 0.19 12.42
C PRO A 101 4.70 1.17 11.26
N ALA A 102 5.61 1.14 10.28
CA ALA A 102 5.51 1.99 9.10
C ALA A 102 4.23 1.70 8.31
N VAL A 103 3.79 0.43 8.30
CA VAL A 103 2.52 0.05 7.66
C VAL A 103 1.36 0.76 8.36
N ASP A 104 1.36 0.75 9.69
CA ASP A 104 0.32 1.40 10.49
C ASP A 104 0.32 2.92 10.29
N ASP A 105 1.52 3.52 10.18
CA ASP A 105 1.65 4.96 9.96
C ASP A 105 1.00 5.38 8.64
N PHE A 106 1.27 4.66 7.56
CA PHE A 106 0.65 4.96 6.27
C PHE A 106 -0.85 4.68 6.27
N ASP A 107 -1.27 3.60 6.93
CA ASP A 107 -2.70 3.29 7.04
C ASP A 107 -3.45 4.44 7.72
N GLU A 108 -2.90 4.95 8.81
CA GLU A 108 -3.48 6.08 9.54
C GLU A 108 -3.47 7.35 8.68
N GLN A 109 -2.38 7.58 7.93
CA GLN A 109 -2.29 8.77 7.08
C GLN A 109 -3.33 8.75 5.94
N PHE A 110 -3.58 7.59 5.34
CA PHE A 110 -4.63 7.47 4.33
C PHE A 110 -6.00 7.83 4.92
N GLU A 111 -6.29 7.40 6.15
CA GLU A 111 -7.53 7.77 6.82
C GLU A 111 -7.61 9.28 7.03
N LYS A 112 -6.53 9.91 7.44
CA LYS A 112 -6.47 11.36 7.63
C LYS A 112 -6.66 12.11 6.31
N SER A 113 -6.29 11.49 5.19
CA SER A 113 -6.49 12.04 3.84
C SER A 113 -7.88 11.73 3.28
N HIS A 114 -8.76 11.14 4.10
CA HIS A 114 -10.16 10.84 3.80
C HIS A 114 -10.39 9.70 2.80
N ALA A 115 -9.38 8.87 2.58
CA ALA A 115 -9.52 7.68 1.75
C ALA A 115 -10.30 6.59 2.50
N ILE A 116 -10.87 5.66 1.73
CA ILE A 116 -11.67 4.57 2.27
C ILE A 116 -10.81 3.32 2.35
N ARG A 117 -10.69 2.73 3.55
CA ARG A 117 -9.91 1.51 3.72
C ARG A 117 -10.57 0.36 2.96
N GLY A 118 -9.86 -0.21 1.98
CA GLY A 118 -10.36 -1.33 1.19
C GLY A 118 -9.90 -2.68 1.71
N ALA A 119 -8.76 -2.70 2.41
CA ALA A 119 -8.20 -3.91 2.99
C ALA A 119 -7.48 -3.56 4.28
N GLU A 120 -7.51 -4.46 5.25
CA GLU A 120 -6.77 -4.28 6.49
C GLU A 120 -5.27 -4.28 6.24
N PRO A 121 -4.48 -3.54 7.04
CA PRO A 121 -3.03 -3.54 6.88
C PRO A 121 -2.46 -4.94 6.90
N LEU A 122 -1.59 -5.26 5.93
CA LEU A 122 -0.98 -6.58 5.82
C LEU A 122 0.51 -6.48 6.13
N LYS A 123 0.94 -7.18 7.18
CA LYS A 123 2.33 -7.16 7.64
C LYS A 123 2.98 -8.51 7.35
N ILE A 124 4.15 -8.47 6.72
CA ILE A 124 4.88 -9.65 6.29
C ILE A 124 6.23 -9.70 7.01
N ASN A 125 6.54 -10.85 7.61
CA ASN A 125 7.82 -11.02 8.31
C ASN A 125 8.89 -11.43 7.29
N LEU A 126 9.90 -10.59 7.14
CA LEU A 126 11.01 -10.79 6.21
C LEU A 126 10.50 -10.93 4.77
N SER A 127 10.69 -12.08 4.13
CA SER A 127 10.23 -12.31 2.76
C SER A 127 8.91 -13.08 2.75
N PRO A 128 8.01 -12.84 1.79
CA PRO A 128 6.73 -13.52 1.77
C PRO A 128 6.88 -15.03 1.51
N ASP A 129 6.22 -15.82 2.36
CA ASP A 129 6.08 -17.25 2.16
C ASP A 129 4.78 -17.55 1.40
N GLN A 130 4.40 -18.84 1.28
CA GLN A 130 3.21 -19.20 0.54
C GLN A 130 1.93 -18.64 1.20
N THR A 131 1.87 -18.67 2.53
CA THR A 131 0.73 -18.10 3.26
C THR A 131 0.61 -16.60 3.03
N ASP A 132 1.76 -15.89 3.06
CA ASP A 132 1.78 -14.46 2.78
C ASP A 132 1.29 -14.16 1.37
N LYS A 133 1.67 -14.98 0.39
CA LYS A 133 1.22 -14.81 -1.00
C LYS A 133 -0.29 -14.99 -1.13
N GLU A 134 -0.86 -15.91 -0.38
CA GLU A 134 -2.31 -16.10 -0.34
C GLU A 134 -3.00 -14.91 0.32
N ASN A 135 -2.40 -14.36 1.38
CA ASN A 135 -2.92 -13.18 2.05
C ASN A 135 -2.85 -11.94 1.14
N ILE A 136 -1.80 -11.81 0.33
CA ILE A 136 -1.70 -10.74 -0.66
C ILE A 136 -2.82 -10.86 -1.70
N LYS A 137 -3.11 -12.07 -2.13
CA LYS A 137 -4.19 -12.33 -3.08
C LYS A 137 -5.54 -11.91 -2.48
N GLN A 138 -5.79 -12.24 -1.23
CA GLN A 138 -7.02 -11.82 -0.55
C GLN A 138 -7.07 -10.31 -0.36
N PHE A 139 -5.94 -9.70 -0.03
CA PHE A 139 -5.80 -8.25 0.07
C PHE A 139 -6.22 -7.57 -1.25
N ALA A 140 -5.77 -8.13 -2.39
CA ALA A 140 -6.16 -7.62 -3.70
C ALA A 140 -7.68 -7.73 -3.92
N ARG A 141 -8.28 -8.84 -3.56
CA ARG A 141 -9.73 -9.05 -3.69
C ARG A 141 -10.52 -8.06 -2.85
N ASP A 142 -10.06 -7.83 -1.63
CA ASP A 142 -10.71 -6.88 -0.72
C ASP A 142 -10.68 -5.47 -1.28
N LEU A 143 -9.55 -5.05 -1.84
CA LEU A 143 -9.42 -3.74 -2.49
C LEU A 143 -10.42 -3.60 -3.65
N VAL A 144 -10.49 -4.62 -4.50
CA VAL A 144 -11.37 -4.59 -5.68
C VAL A 144 -12.83 -4.58 -5.25
N THR A 145 -13.19 -5.40 -4.26
CA THR A 145 -14.57 -5.48 -3.75
C THR A 145 -15.02 -4.11 -3.21
N THR A 146 -14.18 -3.48 -2.40
CA THR A 146 -14.51 -2.17 -1.82
C THR A 146 -14.58 -1.10 -2.91
N SER A 147 -13.64 -1.11 -3.86
CA SER A 147 -13.65 -0.16 -4.96
C SER A 147 -14.93 -0.28 -5.79
N SER A 148 -15.39 -1.50 -6.06
CA SER A 148 -16.62 -1.73 -6.79
C SER A 148 -17.83 -1.14 -6.07
N LYS A 149 -17.88 -1.25 -4.74
CA LYS A 149 -18.96 -0.68 -3.93
C LYS A 149 -18.96 0.84 -3.97
N VAL A 150 -17.78 1.44 -3.91
CA VAL A 150 -17.64 2.90 -3.92
C VAL A 150 -18.02 3.50 -5.28
N GLN A 151 -17.71 2.79 -6.36
CA GLN A 151 -17.96 3.25 -7.73
C GLN A 151 -19.39 3.01 -8.22
N LYS A 152 -20.18 2.20 -7.53
CA LYS A 152 -21.55 1.93 -7.96
C LYS A 152 -22.39 3.19 -7.85
N PRO A 153 -23.13 3.56 -8.92
CA PRO A 153 -24.09 4.66 -8.82
C PRO A 153 -25.19 4.29 -7.83
N LYS A 154 -25.58 5.26 -7.05
CA LYS A 154 -26.66 5.09 -6.08
C LYS A 154 -28.01 5.18 -6.79
#